data_871199d0f86052fba634b10e9bc6ff12
#
_entry.id   871199d0f86052fba634b10e9bc6ff12
#
_cell.length_a   1.000
_cell.length_b   1.000
_cell.length_c   1.000
_cell.angle_alpha   90.00
_cell.angle_beta   90.00
_cell.angle_gamma   90.00
#
_symmetry.space_group_name_H-M   'P 1'
#
loop_
_entity.id
_entity.type
_entity.pdbx_description
1 polymer ?
#
loop_
_entity_poly.entity_id
_entity_poly.type
_entity_poly.pdbx_seq_one_letter_code
_entity_poly.pdbx_strand_id
1 'polypeptide(L)'
;LVLELPKRPHASIREVIDWSDHAAWKSIRDRRRPLIPKTLARIEAGRAAHGDRFVVPYYGATRGGRSVDRPIGTLTTRDRYMVVDRDRARMLSLDEARAAMGFPAGYKLGRTHAASMMMLGNAVVPVVATEMCEALARAA
;
A
#
# COMPACT_ATOMS: atom_id res chain seq x y z
N LEU A 1 16.53 28.54 3.20
CA LEU A 1 17.26 27.28 3.36
C LEU A 1 16.72 26.27 2.35
N VAL A 2 17.55 25.77 1.45
CA VAL A 2 17.22 24.67 0.53
C VAL A 2 17.92 23.42 1.04
N LEU A 3 17.15 22.39 1.40
CA LEU A 3 17.71 21.09 1.82
C LEU A 3 17.85 20.19 0.60
N GLU A 4 19.05 19.73 0.34
CA GLU A 4 19.29 18.69 -0.66
C GLU A 4 19.16 17.31 0.01
N LEU A 5 18.14 16.56 -0.41
CA LEU A 5 17.93 15.18 0.04
C LEU A 5 18.49 14.19 -0.99
N PRO A 6 19.03 13.07 -0.53
CA PRO A 6 19.56 12.04 -1.45
C PRO A 6 18.44 11.46 -2.34
N LYS A 7 18.70 11.37 -3.63
CA LYS A 7 17.80 10.70 -4.57
C LYS A 7 17.98 9.19 -4.44
N ARG A 8 16.94 8.49 -3.99
CA ARG A 8 16.92 7.03 -3.89
C ARG A 8 15.99 6.41 -4.95
N PRO A 9 16.28 5.20 -5.42
CA PRO A 9 15.34 4.47 -6.26
C PRO A 9 14.07 4.18 -5.44
N HIS A 10 12.93 4.21 -6.10
CA HIS A 10 11.67 3.88 -5.47
C HIS A 10 11.56 2.38 -5.18
N ALA A 11 11.19 2.02 -3.96
CA ALA A 11 10.88 0.64 -3.61
C ALA A 11 9.58 0.18 -4.28
N SER A 12 9.57 -1.07 -4.77
CA SER A 12 8.39 -1.71 -5.33
C SER A 12 7.50 -2.23 -4.21
N ILE A 13 6.18 -2.02 -4.31
CA ILE A 13 5.23 -2.62 -3.35
C ILE A 13 5.17 -4.15 -3.49
N ARG A 14 5.58 -4.70 -4.62
CA ARG A 14 5.67 -6.15 -4.88
C ARG A 14 6.48 -6.88 -3.81
N GLU A 15 7.54 -6.25 -3.30
CA GLU A 15 8.47 -6.85 -2.34
C GLU A 15 7.89 -6.98 -0.93
N VAL A 16 6.88 -6.17 -0.59
CA VAL A 16 6.25 -6.20 0.74
C VAL A 16 4.92 -6.96 0.77
N ILE A 17 4.35 -7.27 -0.40
CA ILE A 17 3.11 -8.04 -0.49
C ILE A 17 3.40 -9.53 -0.30
N ASP A 18 2.69 -10.15 0.65
CA ASP A 18 2.68 -11.59 0.80
C ASP A 18 1.79 -12.23 -0.27
N TRP A 19 2.44 -12.83 -1.27
CA TRP A 19 1.78 -13.50 -2.40
C TRP A 19 1.44 -14.96 -2.11
N SER A 20 1.78 -15.48 -0.93
CA SER A 20 1.47 -16.85 -0.56
C SER A 20 -0.04 -17.09 -0.51
N ASP A 21 -0.44 -18.36 -0.64
CA ASP A 21 -1.85 -18.72 -0.54
C ASP A 21 -2.26 -18.84 0.92
N HIS A 22 -3.14 -17.94 1.36
CA HIS A 22 -3.65 -17.90 2.72
C HIS A 22 -5.12 -17.44 2.76
N ALA A 23 -5.77 -17.66 3.89
CA ALA A 23 -7.22 -17.50 4.06
C ALA A 23 -7.78 -16.08 3.81
N ALA A 24 -6.93 -15.04 3.79
CA ALA A 24 -7.37 -13.68 3.49
C ALA A 24 -7.70 -13.47 2.00
N TRP A 25 -7.14 -14.26 1.09
CA TRP A 25 -7.45 -14.22 -0.32
C TRP A 25 -8.88 -14.73 -0.58
N LYS A 26 -9.66 -13.96 -1.32
CA LYS A 26 -11.03 -14.32 -1.69
C LYS A 26 -11.21 -14.22 -3.19
N SER A 27 -11.96 -15.14 -3.78
CA SER A 27 -12.33 -15.07 -5.20
C SER A 27 -12.98 -13.71 -5.52
N ILE A 28 -12.68 -13.15 -6.66
CA ILE A 28 -13.31 -11.92 -7.15
C ILE A 28 -14.74 -12.18 -7.61
N ARG A 29 -14.99 -13.35 -8.22
CA ARG A 29 -16.26 -13.71 -8.85
C ARG A 29 -17.13 -14.57 -7.95
N ASP A 30 -16.53 -15.57 -7.32
CA ASP A 30 -17.22 -16.54 -6.43
C ASP A 30 -17.11 -16.08 -4.98
N ARG A 31 -18.05 -15.23 -4.57
CA ARG A 31 -18.12 -14.62 -3.22
C ARG A 31 -19.55 -14.65 -2.69
N ARG A 32 -19.68 -14.95 -1.39
CA ARG A 32 -20.97 -14.81 -0.69
C ARG A 32 -21.56 -13.41 -0.83
N ARG A 33 -20.72 -12.36 -0.82
CA ARG A 33 -21.10 -10.97 -1.11
C ARG A 33 -20.37 -10.53 -2.38
N PRO A 34 -21.06 -10.39 -3.51
CA PRO A 34 -20.46 -9.91 -4.75
C PRO A 34 -19.83 -8.52 -4.59
N LEU A 35 -18.78 -8.28 -5.32
CA LEU A 35 -18.22 -6.93 -5.43
C LEU A 35 -19.18 -6.05 -6.22
N ILE A 36 -19.28 -4.78 -5.81
CA ILE A 36 -20.11 -3.82 -6.53
C ILE A 36 -19.56 -3.57 -7.95
N PRO A 37 -20.42 -3.26 -8.94
CA PRO A 37 -20.01 -3.08 -10.33
C PRO A 37 -18.85 -2.11 -10.52
N LYS A 38 -18.83 -1.02 -9.76
CA LYS A 38 -17.74 -0.02 -9.78
C LYS A 38 -16.39 -0.61 -9.38
N THR A 39 -16.36 -1.53 -8.42
CA THR A 39 -15.13 -2.23 -8.01
C THR A 39 -14.68 -3.21 -9.08
N LEU A 40 -15.60 -3.98 -9.66
CA LEU A 40 -15.31 -4.89 -10.77
C LEU A 40 -14.72 -4.14 -11.97
N ALA A 41 -15.33 -3.02 -12.36
CA ALA A 41 -14.83 -2.18 -13.45
C ALA A 41 -13.40 -1.68 -13.18
N ARG A 42 -13.07 -1.31 -11.94
CA ARG A 42 -11.69 -0.94 -11.55
C ARG A 42 -10.71 -2.10 -11.64
N ILE A 43 -11.15 -3.31 -11.25
CA ILE A 43 -10.33 -4.51 -11.36
C ILE A 43 -10.05 -4.83 -12.83
N GLU A 44 -11.06 -4.81 -13.69
CA GLU A 44 -10.91 -5.07 -15.12
C GLU A 44 -9.98 -4.03 -15.80
N ALA A 45 -10.16 -2.76 -15.48
CA ALA A 45 -9.27 -1.71 -15.97
C ALA A 45 -7.82 -1.88 -15.45
N GLY A 46 -7.66 -2.29 -14.20
CA GLY A 46 -6.35 -2.58 -13.61
C GLY A 46 -5.67 -3.78 -14.27
N ARG A 47 -6.44 -4.84 -14.54
CA ARG A 47 -5.97 -6.03 -15.26
C ARG A 47 -5.51 -5.72 -16.67
N ALA A 48 -6.29 -4.93 -17.40
CA ALA A 48 -5.93 -4.48 -18.75
C ALA A 48 -4.62 -3.67 -18.78
N ALA A 49 -4.38 -2.85 -17.74
CA ALA A 49 -3.22 -1.96 -17.67
C ALA A 49 -1.96 -2.62 -17.08
N HIS A 50 -2.10 -3.58 -16.16
CA HIS A 50 -1.00 -4.08 -15.32
C HIS A 50 -0.89 -5.61 -15.28
N GLY A 51 -1.77 -6.35 -15.97
CA GLY A 51 -1.80 -7.81 -15.96
C GLY A 51 -2.40 -8.38 -14.68
N ASP A 52 -1.88 -9.53 -14.24
CA ASP A 52 -2.48 -10.34 -13.18
C ASP A 52 -2.32 -9.79 -11.77
N ARG A 53 -1.26 -9.01 -11.52
CA ARG A 53 -0.91 -8.52 -10.18
C ARG A 53 -0.84 -7.01 -10.14
N PHE A 54 -1.73 -6.41 -9.37
CA PHE A 54 -1.80 -4.96 -9.19
C PHE A 54 -2.51 -4.60 -7.88
N VAL A 55 -2.47 -3.33 -7.52
CA VAL A 55 -3.22 -2.80 -6.37
C VAL A 55 -4.31 -1.85 -6.83
N VAL A 56 -5.46 -1.88 -6.17
CA VAL A 56 -6.60 -1.01 -6.47
C VAL A 56 -6.83 -0.06 -5.30
N PRO A 57 -6.57 1.25 -5.48
CA PRO A 57 -6.90 2.23 -4.45
C PRO A 57 -8.41 2.51 -4.43
N TYR A 58 -8.99 2.62 -3.24
CA TYR A 58 -10.40 2.98 -3.02
C TYR A 58 -10.61 4.48 -2.80
N TYR A 59 -9.64 5.31 -3.12
CA TYR A 59 -9.72 6.77 -3.01
C TYR A 59 -9.27 7.44 -4.31
N GLY A 60 -9.64 8.71 -4.45
CA GLY A 60 -9.27 9.50 -5.63
C GLY A 60 -10.01 9.12 -6.90
N ALA A 61 -9.66 9.80 -7.98
CA ALA A 61 -10.25 9.62 -9.31
C ALA A 61 -9.65 8.46 -10.12
N THR A 62 -8.81 7.62 -9.52
CA THR A 62 -8.15 6.52 -10.21
C THR A 62 -9.18 5.53 -10.76
N ARG A 63 -9.27 5.43 -12.08
CA ARG A 63 -10.23 4.54 -12.77
C ARG A 63 -9.73 3.11 -12.88
N GLY A 64 -8.42 2.86 -12.72
CA GLY A 64 -7.79 1.54 -12.79
C GLY A 64 -6.92 1.27 -11.58
N GLY A 65 -6.21 0.16 -11.59
CA GLY A 65 -5.22 -0.20 -10.60
C GLY A 65 -3.91 0.61 -10.71
N ARG A 66 -2.95 0.24 -9.87
CA ARG A 66 -1.56 0.69 -9.93
C ARG A 66 -0.66 -0.53 -10.05
N SER A 67 0.42 -0.42 -10.81
CA SER A 67 1.44 -1.48 -10.90
C SER A 67 2.03 -1.77 -9.52
N VAL A 68 2.26 -3.04 -9.25
CA VAL A 68 3.00 -3.48 -8.06
C VAL A 68 4.49 -3.22 -8.14
N ASP A 69 5.02 -2.88 -9.32
CA ASP A 69 6.43 -2.55 -9.53
C ASP A 69 6.77 -1.09 -9.18
N ARG A 70 5.79 -0.37 -8.67
CA ARG A 70 5.93 1.01 -8.18
C ARG A 70 5.66 1.08 -6.69
N PRO A 71 6.06 2.17 -6.02
CA PRO A 71 5.67 2.42 -4.63
C PRO A 71 4.15 2.43 -4.49
N ILE A 72 3.66 1.98 -3.34
CA ILE A 72 2.27 2.23 -2.97
C ILE A 72 2.04 3.75 -2.90
N GLY A 73 0.90 4.23 -3.34
CA GLY A 73 0.56 5.64 -3.16
C GLY A 73 0.37 6.00 -1.68
N THR A 74 -0.14 7.20 -1.41
CA THR A 74 -0.36 7.68 -0.04
C THR A 74 -1.15 6.66 0.78
N LEU A 75 -0.54 6.17 1.85
CA LEU A 75 -1.23 5.35 2.84
C LEU A 75 -2.13 6.28 3.67
N THR A 76 -3.41 5.94 3.76
CA THR A 76 -4.38 6.73 4.51
C THR A 76 -4.66 6.09 5.87
N THR A 77 -5.36 6.81 6.75
CA THR A 77 -5.76 6.33 8.08
C THR A 77 -6.82 5.21 8.06
N ARG A 78 -7.22 4.74 6.87
CA ARG A 78 -8.19 3.66 6.66
C ARG A 78 -7.70 2.71 5.60
N ASP A 79 -8.21 1.47 5.59
CA ASP A 79 -7.94 0.49 4.53
C ASP A 79 -8.47 0.99 3.19
N ARG A 80 -7.55 1.34 2.31
CA ARG A 80 -7.88 1.92 1.00
C ARG A 80 -7.20 1.21 -0.17
N TYR A 81 -6.47 0.13 0.10
CA TYR A 81 -5.79 -0.63 -0.93
C TYR A 81 -6.24 -2.08 -0.96
N MET A 82 -6.77 -2.49 -2.09
CA MET A 82 -7.02 -3.89 -2.41
C MET A 82 -5.86 -4.40 -3.27
N VAL A 83 -5.32 -5.54 -2.90
CA VAL A 83 -4.33 -6.30 -3.67
C VAL A 83 -5.08 -7.31 -4.53
N VAL A 84 -4.73 -7.38 -5.80
CA VAL A 84 -5.28 -8.33 -6.77
C VAL A 84 -4.17 -9.26 -7.23
N ASP A 85 -4.46 -10.57 -7.24
CA ASP A 85 -3.64 -11.62 -7.83
C ASP A 85 -4.54 -12.55 -8.63
N ARG A 86 -4.51 -12.45 -9.95
CA ARG A 86 -5.40 -13.19 -10.86
C ARG A 86 -6.87 -13.03 -10.48
N ASP A 87 -7.57 -14.11 -10.19
CA ASP A 87 -9.00 -14.11 -9.86
C ASP A 87 -9.31 -13.99 -8.36
N ARG A 88 -8.32 -13.58 -7.57
CA ARG A 88 -8.47 -13.38 -6.13
C ARG A 88 -8.02 -11.99 -5.69
N ALA A 89 -8.61 -11.50 -4.62
CA ALA A 89 -8.30 -10.19 -4.07
C ALA A 89 -8.46 -10.18 -2.55
N ARG A 90 -7.70 -9.32 -1.90
CA ARG A 90 -7.79 -9.02 -0.46
C ARG A 90 -7.40 -7.58 -0.18
N MET A 91 -7.68 -7.10 1.02
CA MET A 91 -7.10 -5.82 1.47
C MET A 91 -5.61 -5.98 1.80
N LEU A 92 -4.87 -4.89 1.69
CA LEU A 92 -3.50 -4.82 2.18
C LEU A 92 -3.49 -5.10 3.68
N SER A 93 -2.59 -5.98 4.15
CA SER A 93 -2.50 -6.30 5.58
C SER A 93 -1.80 -5.17 6.37
N LEU A 94 -1.94 -5.19 7.71
CA LEU A 94 -1.23 -4.24 8.57
C LEU A 94 0.29 -4.41 8.49
N ASP A 95 0.78 -5.63 8.37
CA ASP A 95 2.20 -5.91 8.25
C ASP A 95 2.78 -5.40 6.94
N GLU A 96 2.03 -5.57 5.85
CA GLU A 96 2.38 -5.02 4.54
C GLU A 96 2.33 -3.48 4.55
N ALA A 97 1.31 -2.89 5.16
CA ALA A 97 1.21 -1.44 5.30
C ALA A 97 2.37 -0.87 6.14
N ARG A 98 2.73 -1.56 7.26
CA ARG A 98 3.88 -1.22 8.08
C ARG A 98 5.19 -1.29 7.30
N ALA A 99 5.41 -2.39 6.58
CA ALA A 99 6.60 -2.58 5.75
C ALA A 99 6.68 -1.57 4.59
N ALA A 100 5.55 -1.28 3.93
CA ALA A 100 5.46 -0.27 2.87
C ALA A 100 5.81 1.15 3.35
N MET A 101 5.57 1.44 4.63
CA MET A 101 5.98 2.69 5.29
C MET A 101 7.43 2.65 5.81
N GLY A 102 8.14 1.53 5.63
CA GLY A 102 9.54 1.38 6.08
C GLY A 102 9.70 1.17 7.58
N PHE A 103 8.65 0.83 8.32
CA PHE A 103 8.76 0.47 9.73
C PHE A 103 9.25 -0.98 9.90
N PRO A 104 10.13 -1.26 10.87
CA PRO A 104 10.62 -2.60 11.13
C PRO A 104 9.50 -3.54 11.60
N ALA A 105 9.69 -4.85 11.40
CA ALA A 105 8.69 -5.87 11.77
C ALA A 105 8.30 -5.83 13.26
N GLY A 106 9.23 -5.49 14.14
CA GLY A 106 8.99 -5.37 15.59
C GLY A 106 8.32 -4.07 16.04
N TYR A 107 8.00 -3.14 15.12
CA TYR A 107 7.34 -1.89 15.48
C TYR A 107 5.91 -2.15 15.96
N LYS A 108 5.64 -1.73 17.21
CA LYS A 108 4.33 -1.95 17.84
C LYS A 108 3.30 -0.97 17.29
N LEU A 109 2.25 -1.52 16.73
CA LEU A 109 1.08 -0.79 16.25
C LEU A 109 0.01 -0.67 17.35
N GLY A 110 -1.10 0.00 17.04
CA GLY A 110 -2.22 0.17 17.94
C GLY A 110 -2.90 -1.16 18.31
N ARG A 111 -3.71 -1.14 19.35
CA ARG A 111 -4.39 -2.34 19.89
C ARG A 111 -5.50 -2.87 18.97
N THR A 112 -6.01 -2.06 18.06
CA THR A 112 -7.03 -2.44 17.09
C THR A 112 -6.53 -2.18 15.66
N HIS A 113 -7.14 -2.88 14.69
CA HIS A 113 -6.83 -2.66 13.27
C HIS A 113 -6.99 -1.18 12.86
N ALA A 114 -8.09 -0.54 13.28
CA ALA A 114 -8.36 0.86 12.97
C ALA A 114 -7.33 1.81 13.59
N ALA A 115 -6.93 1.57 14.85
CA ALA A 115 -5.89 2.36 15.50
C ALA A 115 -4.53 2.18 14.81
N SER A 116 -4.19 0.97 14.41
CA SER A 116 -2.96 0.66 13.67
C SER A 116 -2.91 1.37 12.31
N MET A 117 -4.00 1.32 11.55
CA MET A 117 -4.09 2.04 10.27
C MET A 117 -4.01 3.54 10.45
N MET A 118 -4.65 4.07 11.51
CA MET A 118 -4.57 5.51 11.83
C MET A 118 -3.14 5.92 12.19
N MET A 119 -2.40 5.11 12.95
CA MET A 119 -0.99 5.36 13.26
C MET A 119 -0.15 5.40 11.99
N LEU A 120 -0.27 4.37 11.14
CA LEU A 120 0.49 4.28 9.90
C LEU A 120 0.16 5.42 8.92
N GLY A 121 -1.12 5.74 8.76
CA GLY A 121 -1.56 6.80 7.84
C GLY A 121 -1.16 8.21 8.26
N ASN A 122 -0.91 8.44 9.55
CA ASN A 122 -0.42 9.72 10.09
C ASN A 122 1.11 9.76 10.25
N ALA A 123 1.80 8.64 10.04
CA ALA A 123 3.23 8.56 10.25
C ALA A 123 4.02 9.19 9.09
N VAL A 124 5.18 9.72 9.42
CA VAL A 124 6.22 10.05 8.43
C VAL A 124 7.06 8.79 8.20
N VAL A 125 7.41 8.53 6.95
CA VAL A 125 8.30 7.41 6.58
C VAL A 125 9.65 7.58 7.28
N PRO A 126 10.11 6.61 8.10
CA PRO A 126 11.30 6.78 8.95
C PRO A 126 12.55 7.20 8.19
N VAL A 127 12.83 6.60 7.04
CA VAL A 127 14.00 6.96 6.24
C VAL A 127 13.97 8.42 5.78
N VAL A 128 12.79 8.93 5.41
CA VAL A 128 12.64 10.33 4.99
C VAL A 128 12.86 11.26 6.18
N ALA A 129 12.29 10.94 7.35
CA ALA A 129 12.50 11.72 8.57
C ALA A 129 13.98 11.77 8.96
N THR A 130 14.67 10.64 8.91
CA THR A 130 16.12 10.57 9.21
C THR A 130 16.92 11.44 8.24
N GLU A 131 16.71 11.32 6.93
CA GLU A 131 17.42 12.11 5.93
C GLU A 131 17.17 13.62 6.06
N MET A 132 15.94 13.99 6.41
CA MET A 132 15.62 15.41 6.69
C MET A 132 16.37 15.93 7.92
N CYS A 133 16.38 15.17 9.02
CA CYS A 133 17.11 15.55 10.23
C CYS A 133 18.61 15.66 9.99
N GLU A 134 19.19 14.71 9.26
CA GLU A 134 20.62 14.74 8.89
C GLU A 134 20.95 15.93 7.97
N ALA A 135 20.09 16.25 7.01
CA ALA A 135 20.28 17.39 6.13
C ALA A 135 20.21 18.71 6.90
N LEU A 136 19.28 18.84 7.85
CA LEU A 136 19.19 19.99 8.74
C LEU A 136 20.43 20.13 9.62
N ALA A 137 20.92 19.03 10.21
CA ALA A 137 22.11 19.05 11.05
C ALA A 137 23.38 19.44 10.29
N ARG A 138 23.46 19.09 8.99
CA ARG A 138 24.57 19.53 8.12
C ARG A 138 24.48 21.01 7.71
N ALA A 139 23.28 21.59 7.73
CA ALA A 139 23.05 22.98 7.31
C ALA A 139 23.10 23.98 8.47
N ALA A 140 23.18 23.50 9.72
CA ALA A 140 23.32 24.31 10.94
C ALA A 140 24.79 24.61 11.26
#